data_9ebd345b44ec3831415caa4b4309feb4
#
_entry.id   9ebd345b44ec3831415caa4b4309feb4
#
_cell.length_a   1.000
_cell.length_b   1.000
_cell.length_c   1.000
_cell.angle_alpha   90.00
_cell.angle_beta   90.00
_cell.angle_gamma   90.00
#
_symmetry.space_group_name_H-M   'P 1'
#
loop_
_entity.id
_entity.type
_entity.pdbx_description
1 polymer ?
#
loop_
_entity_poly.entity_id
_entity_poly.type
_entity_poly.pdbx_seq_one_letter_code
_entity_poly.pdbx_strand_id
1 'polypeptide(L)'
;MAPRIGKRWEVRPSNGFDDSPLKELGISSLTAQVLSNRGISNVEQARRFISPALSDLPNPFTMKDMDKAVARIAKAILQNEKITIFGDYDVDGTTATALLLLFLKKAGGAVDFYLPHRLKEGYGLNLEAVKKIHARGTKLMITADCGISNDEEIRWAMANGLEIIVTDHHEVPDNLPPALAILNPKQKKCPYPFKDLAGVGVAFNLVIALRSALREKGLWEGTGVPNLKEYLDLVALGTVADVVPLLEVNRVLVKHGLGQLTRSTRPGILALKEVSGMGGTPVDTTGINFRFAPRINAAGRMEEADEVVRLLLTEDEEEARKIAAHLDQLNSHRQRIEEKILAEAKRMIDSPAMAQGKKSFVLASTNWHPGIIGIVASRLTEEYYRPTILIALQENLGKGSGRSIDPFSLYEGLKACRASMVTFGGHEQAAGLVIRAECIPGFIQAFEEIVSASLQEEDFIPRLAIDAIARLDQMNESFLAELESLSPFGAANPAPVLALENLTVLDSRLVGKGHLRLRIKEGRVTRKAIGFNMASWHPLSTEHMKMALTPSIGFFQGKRTLELKIVDLQPAD
;
A
#
# COMPACT_ATOMS: atom_id res chain seq x y z
N MET A 1 28.08 -7.69 7.18
CA MET A 1 26.84 -7.45 7.96
C MET A 1 26.55 -5.98 7.87
N ALA A 2 25.32 -5.59 7.54
CA ALA A 2 24.95 -4.18 7.56
C ALA A 2 25.25 -3.57 8.94
N PRO A 3 25.69 -2.31 9.00
CA PRO A 3 25.94 -1.65 10.26
C PRO A 3 24.67 -1.58 11.10
N ARG A 4 24.80 -1.78 12.39
CA ARG A 4 23.72 -1.66 13.37
C ARG A 4 23.38 -0.18 13.51
N ILE A 5 22.35 0.31 12.85
CA ILE A 5 21.90 1.69 13.01
C ILE A 5 20.98 1.71 14.25
N GLY A 6 21.47 2.29 15.35
CA GLY A 6 20.62 2.56 16.52
C GLY A 6 19.50 3.51 16.14
N LYS A 7 18.30 3.32 16.70
CA LYS A 7 17.19 4.22 16.49
C LYS A 7 17.08 5.24 17.63
N ARG A 8 16.74 6.48 17.31
CA ARG A 8 16.38 7.48 18.31
C ARG A 8 14.91 7.28 18.68
N TRP A 9 14.64 6.92 19.93
CA TRP A 9 13.27 6.77 20.41
C TRP A 9 12.67 8.13 20.74
N GLU A 10 11.50 8.39 20.19
CA GLU A 10 10.72 9.59 20.44
C GLU A 10 9.40 9.17 21.08
N VAL A 11 9.34 9.29 22.42
CA VAL A 11 8.11 8.97 23.16
C VAL A 11 7.12 10.10 22.95
N ARG A 12 5.93 9.78 22.46
CA ARG A 12 4.87 10.76 22.30
C ARG A 12 4.44 11.28 23.68
N PRO A 13 4.33 12.60 23.85
CA PRO A 13 4.06 13.19 25.16
C PRO A 13 2.69 12.75 25.66
N SER A 14 2.65 12.26 26.92
CA SER A 14 1.41 11.99 27.65
C SER A 14 0.95 13.21 28.48
N ASN A 15 1.70 14.31 28.43
CA ASN A 15 1.43 15.50 29.25
C ASN A 15 0.11 16.15 28.88
N GLY A 16 -0.83 16.17 29.85
CA GLY A 16 -2.17 16.72 29.64
C GLY A 16 -3.16 15.76 28.97
N PHE A 17 -2.76 14.50 28.76
CA PHE A 17 -3.70 13.49 28.28
C PHE A 17 -4.73 13.18 29.37
N ASP A 18 -5.98 13.54 29.12
CA ASP A 18 -7.12 13.16 29.92
C ASP A 18 -7.80 11.96 29.27
N ASP A 19 -7.67 10.77 29.90
CA ASP A 19 -8.32 9.55 29.43
C ASP A 19 -9.77 9.44 29.90
N SER A 20 -10.23 10.39 30.73
CA SER A 20 -11.58 10.35 31.34
C SER A 20 -12.70 10.23 30.31
N PRO A 21 -12.68 10.96 29.16
CA PRO A 21 -13.72 10.80 28.17
C PRO A 21 -13.76 9.40 27.54
N LEU A 22 -12.61 8.73 27.42
CA LEU A 22 -12.49 7.42 26.76
C LEU A 22 -12.71 6.24 27.74
N LYS A 23 -12.65 6.46 29.05
CA LYS A 23 -12.94 5.44 30.07
C LYS A 23 -14.35 4.86 29.99
N GLU A 24 -15.30 5.67 29.53
CA GLU A 24 -16.68 5.18 29.31
C GLU A 24 -16.77 4.02 28.30
N LEU A 25 -15.74 3.84 27.46
CA LEU A 25 -15.67 2.75 26.50
C LEU A 25 -15.13 1.44 27.10
N GLY A 26 -14.73 1.44 28.38
CA GLY A 26 -14.14 0.28 29.04
C GLY A 26 -12.76 -0.13 28.52
N ILE A 27 -12.04 0.78 27.85
CA ILE A 27 -10.67 0.56 27.36
C ILE A 27 -9.63 0.98 28.41
N SER A 28 -8.45 0.37 28.34
CA SER A 28 -7.32 0.73 29.21
C SER A 28 -6.76 2.13 28.89
N SER A 29 -6.11 2.76 29.89
CA SER A 29 -5.40 4.03 29.66
C SER A 29 -4.33 3.94 28.58
N LEU A 30 -3.72 2.77 28.41
CA LEU A 30 -2.75 2.51 27.35
C LEU A 30 -3.40 2.61 25.95
N THR A 31 -4.55 1.96 25.75
CA THR A 31 -5.31 2.04 24.50
C THR A 31 -5.86 3.45 24.27
N ALA A 32 -6.31 4.11 25.32
CA ALA A 32 -6.77 5.49 25.24
C ALA A 32 -5.66 6.45 24.79
N GLN A 33 -4.44 6.28 25.30
CA GLN A 33 -3.26 7.05 24.86
C GLN A 33 -2.94 6.79 23.38
N VAL A 34 -2.98 5.52 22.95
CA VAL A 34 -2.77 5.16 21.54
C VAL A 34 -3.81 5.83 20.63
N LEU A 35 -5.09 5.89 21.03
CA LEU A 35 -6.14 6.60 20.28
C LEU A 35 -5.89 8.11 20.24
N SER A 36 -5.53 8.71 21.37
CA SER A 36 -5.19 10.13 21.45
C SER A 36 -4.03 10.51 20.53
N ASN A 37 -2.99 9.68 20.47
CA ASN A 37 -1.86 9.85 19.54
C ASN A 37 -2.28 9.85 18.06
N ARG A 38 -3.46 9.33 17.75
CA ARG A 38 -4.08 9.32 16.42
C ARG A 38 -5.09 10.47 16.22
N GLY A 39 -5.11 11.44 17.14
CA GLY A 39 -6.03 12.59 17.09
C GLY A 39 -7.46 12.27 17.50
N ILE A 40 -7.71 11.10 18.11
CA ILE A 40 -9.03 10.67 18.59
C ILE A 40 -9.15 11.10 20.05
N SER A 41 -9.96 12.14 20.31
CA SER A 41 -10.03 12.79 21.62
C SER A 41 -11.40 12.68 22.31
N ASN A 42 -12.43 12.15 21.65
CA ASN A 42 -13.76 12.03 22.23
C ASN A 42 -14.38 10.64 22.00
N VAL A 43 -15.39 10.33 22.79
CA VAL A 43 -16.07 9.01 22.82
C VAL A 43 -16.69 8.65 21.47
N GLU A 44 -17.28 9.60 20.77
CA GLU A 44 -17.95 9.33 19.49
C GLU A 44 -16.95 8.96 18.40
N GLN A 45 -15.85 9.73 18.28
CA GLN A 45 -14.75 9.40 17.37
C GLN A 45 -14.15 8.03 17.69
N ALA A 46 -13.91 7.75 18.98
CA ALA A 46 -13.36 6.47 19.41
C ALA A 46 -14.31 5.30 19.09
N ARG A 47 -15.62 5.44 19.31
CA ARG A 47 -16.61 4.42 18.91
C ARG A 47 -16.58 4.14 17.43
N ARG A 48 -16.60 5.17 16.58
CA ARG A 48 -16.50 5.02 15.12
C ARG A 48 -15.19 4.37 14.71
N PHE A 49 -14.10 4.71 15.39
CA PHE A 49 -12.80 4.11 15.10
C PHE A 49 -12.73 2.63 15.48
N ILE A 50 -13.19 2.27 16.68
CA ILE A 50 -13.17 0.91 17.23
C ILE A 50 -14.17 0.01 16.49
N SER A 51 -15.38 0.51 16.24
CA SER A 51 -16.50 -0.24 15.66
C SER A 51 -17.11 0.48 14.46
N PRO A 52 -16.36 0.70 13.37
CA PRO A 52 -16.87 1.37 12.19
C PRO A 52 -17.97 0.53 11.53
N ALA A 53 -19.08 1.18 11.13
CA ALA A 53 -20.21 0.55 10.47
C ALA A 53 -20.29 0.95 8.99
N LEU A 54 -20.81 0.08 8.12
CA LEU A 54 -21.04 0.41 6.70
C LEU A 54 -22.05 1.56 6.51
N SER A 55 -22.90 1.82 7.51
CA SER A 55 -23.78 2.99 7.55
C SER A 55 -23.04 4.31 7.74
N ASP A 56 -21.77 4.28 8.17
CA ASP A 56 -20.96 5.47 8.38
C ASP A 56 -20.34 5.97 7.06
N LEU A 57 -20.49 5.21 5.96
CA LEU A 57 -20.01 5.62 4.65
C LEU A 57 -20.77 6.87 4.18
N PRO A 58 -20.06 7.91 3.70
CA PRO A 58 -20.68 9.10 3.15
C PRO A 58 -21.58 8.79 1.94
N ASN A 59 -22.55 9.64 1.68
CA ASN A 59 -23.34 9.56 0.46
C ASN A 59 -22.43 9.72 -0.78
N PRO A 60 -22.33 8.73 -1.68
CA PRO A 60 -21.44 8.80 -2.84
C PRO A 60 -21.81 9.93 -3.82
N PHE A 61 -23.07 10.39 -3.83
CA PHE A 61 -23.49 11.53 -4.66
C PHE A 61 -22.92 12.87 -4.19
N THR A 62 -22.26 12.93 -3.05
CA THR A 62 -21.47 14.11 -2.66
C THR A 62 -20.13 14.18 -3.40
N MET A 63 -19.70 13.12 -4.10
CA MET A 63 -18.51 13.20 -4.94
C MET A 63 -18.84 13.96 -6.22
N LYS A 64 -18.01 14.94 -6.55
CA LYS A 64 -18.20 15.79 -7.72
C LYS A 64 -18.34 14.95 -9.00
N ASP A 65 -19.25 15.31 -9.88
CA ASP A 65 -19.61 14.66 -11.14
C ASP A 65 -20.19 13.22 -11.00
N MET A 66 -20.48 12.73 -9.79
CA MET A 66 -21.06 11.41 -9.58
C MET A 66 -22.42 11.24 -10.28
N ASP A 67 -23.27 12.25 -10.24
CA ASP A 67 -24.57 12.29 -10.91
C ASP A 67 -24.44 12.14 -12.43
N LYS A 68 -23.48 12.84 -13.05
CA LYS A 68 -23.20 12.76 -14.48
C LYS A 68 -22.68 11.37 -14.88
N ALA A 69 -21.73 10.84 -14.11
CA ALA A 69 -21.16 9.52 -14.33
C ALA A 69 -22.24 8.44 -14.25
N VAL A 70 -23.06 8.45 -13.20
CA VAL A 70 -24.16 7.50 -12.99
C VAL A 70 -25.19 7.58 -14.12
N ALA A 71 -25.61 8.79 -14.48
CA ALA A 71 -26.60 8.98 -15.57
C ALA A 71 -26.07 8.43 -16.90
N ARG A 72 -24.79 8.67 -17.21
CA ARG A 72 -24.17 8.22 -18.47
C ARG A 72 -23.98 6.70 -18.51
N ILE A 73 -23.53 6.10 -17.42
CA ILE A 73 -23.35 4.63 -17.34
C ILE A 73 -24.72 3.93 -17.40
N ALA A 74 -25.71 4.44 -16.66
CA ALA A 74 -27.06 3.88 -16.71
C ALA A 74 -27.65 3.93 -18.14
N LYS A 75 -27.42 5.04 -18.88
CA LYS A 75 -27.78 5.13 -20.28
C LYS A 75 -27.08 4.07 -21.13
N ALA A 76 -25.78 3.88 -20.96
CA ALA A 76 -25.02 2.89 -21.73
C ALA A 76 -25.54 1.46 -21.50
N ILE A 77 -25.83 1.11 -20.23
CA ILE A 77 -26.42 -0.19 -19.89
C ILE A 77 -27.80 -0.38 -20.58
N LEU A 78 -28.69 0.59 -20.41
CA LEU A 78 -30.06 0.51 -20.96
C LEU A 78 -30.10 0.51 -22.49
N GLN A 79 -29.12 1.11 -23.15
CA GLN A 79 -29.00 1.16 -24.60
C GLN A 79 -28.08 0.07 -25.18
N ASN A 80 -27.56 -0.83 -24.33
CA ASN A 80 -26.59 -1.87 -24.69
C ASN A 80 -25.37 -1.33 -25.45
N GLU A 81 -24.89 -0.12 -25.04
CA GLU A 81 -23.69 0.47 -25.61
C GLU A 81 -22.45 -0.27 -25.05
N LYS A 82 -21.43 -0.45 -25.90
CA LYS A 82 -20.18 -1.07 -25.48
C LYS A 82 -19.42 -0.16 -24.53
N ILE A 83 -19.10 -0.69 -23.34
CA ILE A 83 -18.30 -0.05 -22.29
C ILE A 83 -16.93 -0.75 -22.21
N THR A 84 -15.85 0.01 -22.14
CA THR A 84 -14.52 -0.56 -21.83
C THR A 84 -13.98 0.07 -20.55
N ILE A 85 -13.53 -0.76 -19.62
CA ILE A 85 -12.81 -0.31 -18.41
C ILE A 85 -11.33 -0.28 -18.74
N PHE A 86 -10.71 0.88 -18.57
CA PHE A 86 -9.26 1.04 -18.68
C PHE A 86 -8.66 1.11 -17.29
N GLY A 87 -8.00 0.03 -16.83
CA GLY A 87 -7.43 -0.05 -15.48
C GLY A 87 -5.92 0.16 -15.45
N ASP A 88 -5.37 0.39 -14.24
CA ASP A 88 -3.95 0.24 -14.00
C ASP A 88 -3.59 -1.23 -13.74
N TYR A 89 -2.30 -1.55 -13.85
CA TYR A 89 -1.74 -2.91 -13.79
C TYR A 89 -1.39 -3.38 -12.37
N ASP A 90 -1.51 -2.56 -11.35
CA ASP A 90 -1.22 -2.93 -9.97
C ASP A 90 -2.44 -3.53 -9.25
N VAL A 91 -2.32 -3.76 -7.93
CA VAL A 91 -3.42 -4.38 -7.16
C VAL A 91 -4.63 -3.49 -7.10
N ASP A 92 -4.47 -2.17 -6.93
CA ASP A 92 -5.59 -1.24 -6.83
C ASP A 92 -6.33 -1.13 -8.16
N GLY A 93 -5.60 -0.87 -9.26
CA GLY A 93 -6.16 -0.81 -10.60
C GLY A 93 -6.83 -2.11 -11.05
N THR A 94 -6.21 -3.28 -10.80
CA THR A 94 -6.78 -4.58 -11.18
C THR A 94 -8.02 -4.94 -10.36
N THR A 95 -8.04 -4.62 -9.05
CA THR A 95 -9.23 -4.86 -8.21
C THR A 95 -10.36 -3.90 -8.52
N ALA A 96 -10.06 -2.62 -8.82
CA ALA A 96 -11.05 -1.65 -9.29
C ALA A 96 -11.66 -2.08 -10.63
N THR A 97 -10.83 -2.53 -11.57
CA THR A 97 -11.26 -3.06 -12.87
C THR A 97 -12.17 -4.29 -12.70
N ALA A 98 -11.76 -5.26 -11.88
CA ALA A 98 -12.55 -6.46 -11.61
C ALA A 98 -13.88 -6.13 -10.94
N LEU A 99 -13.89 -5.21 -9.97
CA LEU A 99 -15.10 -4.73 -9.30
C LEU A 99 -16.11 -4.13 -10.29
N LEU A 100 -15.64 -3.19 -11.14
CA LEU A 100 -16.49 -2.55 -12.14
C LEU A 100 -17.02 -3.56 -13.15
N LEU A 101 -16.17 -4.46 -13.64
CA LEU A 101 -16.59 -5.53 -14.58
C LEU A 101 -17.67 -6.43 -13.99
N LEU A 102 -17.47 -6.93 -12.77
CA LEU A 102 -18.44 -7.80 -12.10
C LEU A 102 -19.79 -7.11 -11.92
N PHE A 103 -19.77 -5.85 -11.45
CA PHE A 103 -21.01 -5.12 -11.22
C PHE A 103 -21.71 -4.75 -12.51
N LEU A 104 -21.00 -4.23 -13.51
CA LEU A 104 -21.59 -3.81 -14.78
C LEU A 104 -22.13 -5.00 -15.58
N LYS A 105 -21.44 -6.15 -15.58
CA LYS A 105 -21.98 -7.41 -16.15
C LYS A 105 -23.26 -7.85 -15.46
N LYS A 106 -23.28 -7.81 -14.11
CA LYS A 106 -24.48 -8.15 -13.31
C LYS A 106 -25.64 -7.18 -13.54
N ALA A 107 -25.34 -5.93 -13.96
CA ALA A 107 -26.31 -4.94 -14.40
C ALA A 107 -26.72 -5.08 -15.87
N GLY A 108 -26.24 -6.07 -16.61
CA GLY A 108 -26.57 -6.32 -18.02
C GLY A 108 -25.77 -5.48 -19.01
N GLY A 109 -24.70 -4.82 -18.61
CA GLY A 109 -23.85 -4.01 -19.47
C GLY A 109 -22.96 -4.84 -20.41
N ALA A 110 -22.81 -4.42 -21.65
CA ALA A 110 -21.84 -4.95 -22.60
C ALA A 110 -20.45 -4.38 -22.29
N VAL A 111 -19.69 -5.05 -21.43
CA VAL A 111 -18.44 -4.51 -20.85
C VAL A 111 -17.25 -5.43 -21.08
N ASP A 112 -16.13 -4.81 -21.52
CA ASP A 112 -14.79 -5.42 -21.57
C ASP A 112 -13.77 -4.55 -20.81
N PHE A 113 -12.48 -4.94 -20.84
CA PHE A 113 -11.42 -4.19 -20.19
C PHE A 113 -10.15 -4.11 -21.03
N TYR A 114 -9.27 -3.20 -20.65
CA TYR A 114 -7.93 -3.02 -21.17
C TYR A 114 -6.99 -2.63 -20.03
N LEU A 115 -5.84 -3.30 -19.91
CA LEU A 115 -4.76 -2.90 -19.02
C LEU A 115 -3.51 -2.57 -19.84
N PRO A 116 -2.79 -1.47 -19.55
CA PRO A 116 -1.58 -1.13 -20.27
C PRO A 116 -0.41 -2.04 -19.85
N HIS A 117 0.46 -2.37 -20.80
CA HIS A 117 1.68 -3.10 -20.50
C HIS A 117 2.73 -2.16 -19.90
N ARG A 118 3.02 -2.29 -18.60
CA ARG A 118 3.90 -1.41 -17.83
C ARG A 118 5.22 -1.03 -18.49
N LEU A 119 5.91 -2.00 -19.12
CA LEU A 119 7.23 -1.78 -19.70
C LEU A 119 7.18 -1.16 -21.10
N LYS A 120 6.13 -1.46 -21.88
CA LYS A 120 5.97 -1.02 -23.28
C LYS A 120 5.14 0.25 -23.41
N GLU A 121 4.08 0.38 -22.61
CA GLU A 121 3.06 1.43 -22.71
C GLU A 121 3.16 2.45 -21.56
N GLY A 122 3.81 2.08 -20.45
CA GLY A 122 3.97 2.96 -19.28
C GLY A 122 2.79 2.92 -18.32
N TYR A 123 2.61 4.02 -17.58
CA TYR A 123 1.53 4.22 -16.63
C TYR A 123 0.45 5.13 -17.24
N GLY A 124 -0.82 4.82 -16.93
CA GLY A 124 -1.96 5.61 -17.35
C GLY A 124 -2.36 5.38 -18.81
N LEU A 125 -3.24 6.25 -19.32
CA LEU A 125 -3.70 6.15 -20.70
C LEU A 125 -2.56 6.48 -21.65
N ASN A 126 -2.58 5.78 -22.79
CA ASN A 126 -1.74 6.14 -23.93
C ASN A 126 -2.59 6.20 -25.19
N LEU A 127 -2.22 7.07 -26.12
CA LEU A 127 -3.03 7.39 -27.30
C LEU A 127 -3.29 6.16 -28.18
N GLU A 128 -2.32 5.25 -28.30
CA GLU A 128 -2.47 4.04 -29.13
C GLU A 128 -3.48 3.05 -28.53
N ALA A 129 -3.49 2.88 -27.20
CA ALA A 129 -4.48 2.08 -26.51
C ALA A 129 -5.89 2.69 -26.66
N VAL A 130 -6.01 4.01 -26.49
CA VAL A 130 -7.31 4.73 -26.67
C VAL A 130 -7.83 4.56 -28.10
N LYS A 131 -6.98 4.68 -29.12
CA LYS A 131 -7.35 4.42 -30.52
C LYS A 131 -7.80 2.98 -30.77
N LYS A 132 -7.10 1.99 -30.19
CA LYS A 132 -7.49 0.57 -30.27
C LYS A 132 -8.87 0.32 -29.64
N ILE A 133 -9.14 0.93 -28.47
CA ILE A 133 -10.42 0.82 -27.78
C ILE A 133 -11.54 1.45 -28.62
N HIS A 134 -11.32 2.65 -29.16
CA HIS A 134 -12.26 3.30 -30.05
C HIS A 134 -12.57 2.45 -31.31
N ALA A 135 -11.54 1.90 -31.95
CA ALA A 135 -11.69 1.05 -33.14
C ALA A 135 -12.49 -0.25 -32.88
N ARG A 136 -12.54 -0.72 -31.62
CA ARG A 136 -13.38 -1.86 -31.20
C ARG A 136 -14.86 -1.50 -31.04
N GLY A 137 -15.24 -0.24 -31.33
CA GLY A 137 -16.60 0.24 -31.24
C GLY A 137 -17.09 0.62 -29.86
N THR A 138 -16.18 0.81 -28.91
CA THR A 138 -16.48 1.31 -27.55
C THR A 138 -17.10 2.70 -27.62
N LYS A 139 -18.21 2.92 -26.90
CA LYS A 139 -18.90 4.21 -26.81
C LYS A 139 -18.59 4.95 -25.52
N LEU A 140 -18.33 4.21 -24.45
CA LEU A 140 -17.99 4.75 -23.15
C LEU A 140 -16.75 4.03 -22.59
N MET A 141 -15.74 4.79 -22.24
CA MET A 141 -14.59 4.28 -21.50
C MET A 141 -14.63 4.79 -20.05
N ILE A 142 -14.42 3.90 -19.09
CA ILE A 142 -14.32 4.23 -17.66
C ILE A 142 -12.90 3.89 -17.24
N THR A 143 -12.14 4.88 -16.77
CA THR A 143 -10.83 4.57 -16.20
C THR A 143 -10.96 4.03 -14.78
N ALA A 144 -10.03 3.24 -14.35
CA ALA A 144 -9.96 2.69 -13.00
C ALA A 144 -8.53 2.86 -12.46
N ASP A 145 -8.39 3.73 -11.45
CA ASP A 145 -7.12 4.05 -10.78
C ASP A 145 -6.09 4.77 -11.70
N CYS A 146 -6.58 5.51 -12.68
CA CYS A 146 -5.74 6.31 -13.59
C CYS A 146 -6.57 7.34 -14.35
N GLY A 147 -5.89 8.21 -15.09
CA GLY A 147 -6.53 9.07 -16.09
C GLY A 147 -6.60 10.55 -15.74
N ILE A 148 -6.41 10.94 -14.46
CA ILE A 148 -6.54 12.34 -14.03
C ILE A 148 -5.53 13.29 -14.71
N SER A 149 -4.39 12.78 -15.14
CA SER A 149 -3.32 13.55 -15.77
C SER A 149 -3.23 13.38 -17.30
N ASN A 150 -4.16 12.63 -17.91
CA ASN A 150 -4.12 12.26 -19.32
C ASN A 150 -4.95 13.20 -20.22
N ASP A 151 -4.59 14.48 -20.28
CA ASP A 151 -5.35 15.51 -21.04
C ASP A 151 -5.39 15.21 -22.55
N GLU A 152 -4.25 14.88 -23.17
CA GLU A 152 -4.14 14.69 -24.62
C GLU A 152 -4.95 13.48 -25.10
N GLU A 153 -4.83 12.35 -24.42
CA GLU A 153 -5.53 11.10 -24.76
C GLU A 153 -7.03 11.26 -24.59
N ILE A 154 -7.47 11.90 -23.52
CA ILE A 154 -8.90 12.13 -23.25
C ILE A 154 -9.47 13.14 -24.25
N ARG A 155 -8.73 14.19 -24.57
CA ARG A 155 -9.13 15.17 -25.60
C ARG A 155 -9.32 14.50 -26.96
N TRP A 156 -8.38 13.63 -27.36
CA TRP A 156 -8.49 12.88 -28.60
C TRP A 156 -9.73 11.98 -28.59
N ALA A 157 -9.97 11.24 -27.51
CA ALA A 157 -11.11 10.34 -27.38
C ALA A 157 -12.45 11.08 -27.51
N MET A 158 -12.62 12.16 -26.74
CA MET A 158 -13.84 12.97 -26.76
C MET A 158 -14.09 13.59 -28.13
N ALA A 159 -13.05 14.06 -28.83
CA ALA A 159 -13.16 14.60 -30.18
C ALA A 159 -13.57 13.55 -31.24
N ASN A 160 -13.32 12.27 -30.96
CA ASN A 160 -13.68 11.15 -31.85
C ASN A 160 -14.94 10.40 -31.40
N GLY A 161 -15.71 10.95 -30.45
CA GLY A 161 -16.99 10.37 -30.01
C GLY A 161 -16.87 9.18 -29.05
N LEU A 162 -15.71 8.98 -28.43
CA LEU A 162 -15.51 8.07 -27.31
C LEU A 162 -15.61 8.86 -26.01
N GLU A 163 -16.73 8.74 -25.31
CA GLU A 163 -16.92 9.44 -24.04
C GLU A 163 -16.14 8.77 -22.91
N ILE A 164 -15.56 9.59 -22.02
CA ILE A 164 -14.70 9.11 -20.94
C ILE A 164 -15.22 9.56 -19.58
N ILE A 165 -15.28 8.61 -18.65
CA ILE A 165 -15.45 8.86 -17.22
C ILE A 165 -14.15 8.47 -16.54
N VAL A 166 -13.51 9.42 -15.86
CA VAL A 166 -12.31 9.18 -15.05
C VAL A 166 -12.72 8.75 -13.65
N THR A 167 -12.23 7.59 -13.16
CA THR A 167 -12.24 7.23 -11.74
C THR A 167 -10.80 7.08 -11.28
N ASP A 168 -10.36 7.99 -10.41
CA ASP A 168 -8.96 8.12 -10.01
C ASP A 168 -8.86 8.71 -8.60
N HIS A 169 -7.73 8.54 -7.93
CA HIS A 169 -7.46 9.09 -6.61
C HIS A 169 -6.10 9.81 -6.54
N HIS A 170 -5.34 9.79 -7.61
CA HIS A 170 -4.04 10.45 -7.71
C HIS A 170 -4.17 11.98 -7.60
N GLU A 171 -3.02 12.65 -7.39
CA GLU A 171 -2.99 14.09 -7.28
C GLU A 171 -3.53 14.78 -8.53
N VAL A 172 -4.33 15.82 -8.29
CA VAL A 172 -5.06 16.51 -9.35
C VAL A 172 -4.17 17.58 -9.97
N PRO A 173 -3.94 17.55 -11.29
CA PRO A 173 -3.17 18.60 -11.99
C PRO A 173 -3.92 19.93 -11.98
N ASP A 174 -3.21 21.03 -12.27
CA ASP A 174 -3.83 22.35 -12.36
C ASP A 174 -4.91 22.43 -13.44
N ASN A 175 -4.69 21.75 -14.57
CA ASN A 175 -5.64 21.63 -15.66
C ASN A 175 -6.21 20.21 -15.71
N LEU A 176 -7.52 20.10 -15.51
CA LEU A 176 -8.22 18.82 -15.59
C LEU A 176 -8.41 18.39 -17.05
N PRO A 177 -8.32 17.07 -17.34
CA PRO A 177 -8.63 16.55 -18.65
C PRO A 177 -10.11 16.77 -19.00
N PRO A 178 -10.45 16.95 -20.30
CA PRO A 178 -11.83 17.25 -20.74
C PRO A 178 -12.73 16.00 -20.79
N ALA A 179 -12.73 15.18 -19.72
CA ALA A 179 -13.60 14.04 -19.60
C ALA A 179 -15.07 14.46 -19.36
N LEU A 180 -16.01 13.58 -19.69
CA LEU A 180 -17.44 13.80 -19.43
C LEU A 180 -17.72 13.95 -17.92
N ALA A 181 -17.08 13.15 -17.11
CA ALA A 181 -17.13 13.21 -15.66
C ALA A 181 -15.78 12.77 -15.06
N ILE A 182 -15.41 13.36 -13.92
CA ILE A 182 -14.20 13.03 -13.19
C ILE A 182 -14.58 12.71 -11.74
N LEU A 183 -14.42 11.44 -11.37
CA LEU A 183 -14.60 10.97 -10.00
C LEU A 183 -13.23 10.88 -9.34
N ASN A 184 -12.86 11.95 -8.66
CA ASN A 184 -11.66 12.02 -7.85
C ASN A 184 -11.96 12.91 -6.64
N PRO A 185 -11.87 12.41 -5.40
CA PRO A 185 -12.22 13.17 -4.20
C PRO A 185 -11.30 14.38 -3.96
N LYS A 186 -10.08 14.37 -4.50
CA LYS A 186 -9.08 15.44 -4.35
C LYS A 186 -9.34 16.64 -5.28
N GLN A 187 -10.32 16.58 -6.19
CA GLN A 187 -10.67 17.73 -7.04
C GLN A 187 -10.98 18.98 -6.19
N LYS A 188 -10.54 20.14 -6.67
CA LYS A 188 -10.93 21.44 -6.09
C LYS A 188 -12.47 21.53 -5.98
N LYS A 189 -12.97 21.91 -4.81
CA LYS A 189 -14.42 22.04 -4.49
C LYS A 189 -15.21 20.72 -4.57
N CYS A 190 -14.58 19.55 -4.52
CA CYS A 190 -15.30 18.29 -4.35
C CYS A 190 -15.85 18.20 -2.91
N PRO A 191 -17.18 18.10 -2.70
CA PRO A 191 -17.74 18.06 -1.36
C PRO A 191 -17.65 16.68 -0.67
N TYR A 192 -17.14 15.65 -1.34
CA TYR A 192 -16.91 14.36 -0.71
C TYR A 192 -15.94 14.51 0.47
N PRO A 193 -16.31 14.08 1.70
CA PRO A 193 -15.58 14.47 2.90
C PRO A 193 -14.19 13.85 3.03
N PHE A 194 -13.99 12.63 2.54
CA PHE A 194 -12.74 11.89 2.67
C PHE A 194 -11.95 11.91 1.35
N LYS A 195 -10.68 12.41 1.39
CA LYS A 195 -9.89 12.67 0.19
C LYS A 195 -8.96 11.51 -0.19
N ASP A 196 -8.61 10.66 0.77
CA ASP A 196 -7.56 9.65 0.63
C ASP A 196 -8.12 8.25 0.29
N LEU A 197 -9.19 8.20 -0.52
CA LEU A 197 -9.67 6.92 -1.06
C LEU A 197 -8.59 6.29 -1.95
N ALA A 198 -8.51 4.95 -1.97
CA ALA A 198 -7.85 4.21 -3.05
C ALA A 198 -8.70 4.23 -4.33
N GLY A 199 -8.11 3.91 -5.48
CA GLY A 199 -8.84 3.84 -6.76
C GLY A 199 -10.00 2.87 -6.72
N VAL A 200 -9.85 1.68 -6.12
CA VAL A 200 -10.95 0.73 -5.89
C VAL A 200 -12.03 1.30 -4.96
N GLY A 201 -11.65 2.15 -4.01
CA GLY A 201 -12.58 2.86 -3.14
C GLY A 201 -13.44 3.87 -3.90
N VAL A 202 -12.86 4.59 -4.85
CA VAL A 202 -13.60 5.47 -5.79
C VAL A 202 -14.53 4.65 -6.67
N ALA A 203 -14.04 3.56 -7.27
CA ALA A 203 -14.85 2.63 -8.06
C ALA A 203 -16.01 2.04 -7.25
N PHE A 204 -15.80 1.71 -5.97
CA PHE A 204 -16.87 1.19 -5.10
C PHE A 204 -17.92 2.24 -4.79
N ASN A 205 -17.55 3.50 -4.58
CA ASN A 205 -18.51 4.61 -4.43
C ASN A 205 -19.36 4.79 -5.69
N LEU A 206 -18.75 4.69 -6.89
CA LEU A 206 -19.49 4.69 -8.15
C LEU A 206 -20.50 3.52 -8.23
N VAL A 207 -20.08 2.32 -7.82
CA VAL A 207 -20.96 1.14 -7.80
C VAL A 207 -22.13 1.32 -6.82
N ILE A 208 -21.90 1.91 -5.63
CA ILE A 208 -22.98 2.22 -4.66
C ILE A 208 -24.00 3.17 -5.30
N ALA A 209 -23.54 4.27 -5.90
CA ALA A 209 -24.40 5.27 -6.53
C ALA A 209 -25.17 4.69 -7.73
N LEU A 210 -24.47 3.96 -8.60
CA LEU A 210 -25.07 3.34 -9.78
C LEU A 210 -26.11 2.28 -9.40
N ARG A 211 -25.86 1.45 -8.38
CA ARG A 211 -26.85 0.49 -7.87
C ARG A 211 -28.13 1.21 -7.42
N SER A 212 -28.03 2.32 -6.70
CA SER A 212 -29.20 3.10 -6.26
C SER A 212 -30.01 3.59 -7.46
N ALA A 213 -29.34 4.23 -8.42
CA ALA A 213 -30.00 4.79 -9.58
C ALA A 213 -30.64 3.73 -10.50
N LEU A 214 -29.97 2.59 -10.69
CA LEU A 214 -30.54 1.49 -11.49
C LEU A 214 -31.71 0.80 -10.78
N ARG A 215 -31.68 0.69 -9.45
CA ARG A 215 -32.82 0.21 -8.66
C ARG A 215 -34.03 1.13 -8.81
N GLU A 216 -33.84 2.44 -8.74
CA GLU A 216 -34.92 3.44 -8.93
C GLU A 216 -35.53 3.36 -10.33
N LYS A 217 -34.76 2.88 -11.33
CA LYS A 217 -35.25 2.63 -12.70
C LYS A 217 -35.86 1.24 -12.90
N GLY A 218 -36.01 0.45 -11.83
CA GLY A 218 -36.65 -0.87 -11.87
C GLY A 218 -35.79 -2.00 -12.44
N LEU A 219 -34.47 -1.81 -12.63
CA LEU A 219 -33.62 -2.78 -13.33
C LEU A 219 -33.64 -4.18 -12.71
N TRP A 220 -33.84 -4.29 -11.40
CA TRP A 220 -33.83 -5.57 -10.67
C TRP A 220 -35.19 -5.96 -10.12
N GLU A 221 -36.30 -5.46 -10.67
CA GLU A 221 -37.63 -5.91 -10.30
C GLU A 221 -37.79 -7.41 -10.61
N GLY A 222 -38.09 -8.20 -9.58
CA GLY A 222 -38.23 -9.66 -9.70
C GLY A 222 -36.95 -10.49 -9.62
N THR A 223 -35.74 -9.90 -9.72
CA THR A 223 -34.47 -10.65 -9.71
C THR A 223 -33.60 -10.40 -8.48
N GLY A 224 -33.94 -9.38 -7.68
CA GLY A 224 -33.19 -9.00 -6.47
C GLY A 224 -32.01 -8.06 -6.75
N VAL A 225 -31.87 -7.06 -5.89
CA VAL A 225 -30.81 -6.03 -5.98
C VAL A 225 -29.47 -6.64 -5.55
N PRO A 226 -28.36 -6.41 -6.30
CA PRO A 226 -27.04 -6.94 -5.95
C PRO A 226 -26.59 -6.56 -4.53
N ASN A 227 -26.06 -7.53 -3.80
CA ASN A 227 -25.46 -7.31 -2.48
C ASN A 227 -24.02 -6.82 -2.62
N LEU A 228 -23.77 -5.54 -2.35
CA LEU A 228 -22.45 -4.95 -2.55
C LEU A 228 -21.41 -5.41 -1.51
N LYS A 229 -21.82 -6.05 -0.41
CA LYS A 229 -20.88 -6.63 0.56
C LYS A 229 -20.00 -7.71 -0.06
N GLU A 230 -20.48 -8.38 -1.11
CA GLU A 230 -19.74 -9.41 -1.84
C GLU A 230 -18.48 -8.90 -2.55
N TYR A 231 -18.40 -7.58 -2.81
CA TYR A 231 -17.26 -6.95 -3.45
C TYR A 231 -16.25 -6.35 -2.47
N LEU A 232 -16.54 -6.34 -1.17
CA LEU A 232 -15.65 -5.76 -0.16
C LEU A 232 -14.33 -6.52 -0.02
N ASP A 233 -14.26 -7.79 -0.46
CA ASP A 233 -13.01 -8.54 -0.57
C ASP A 233 -12.03 -7.85 -1.55
N LEU A 234 -12.50 -7.45 -2.73
CA LEU A 234 -11.71 -6.72 -3.72
C LEU A 234 -11.34 -5.32 -3.23
N VAL A 235 -12.31 -4.62 -2.60
CA VAL A 235 -12.09 -3.27 -2.05
C VAL A 235 -11.02 -3.27 -0.97
N ALA A 236 -11.03 -4.25 -0.06
CA ALA A 236 -9.99 -4.35 0.97
C ALA A 236 -8.63 -4.71 0.36
N LEU A 237 -8.61 -5.60 -0.63
CA LEU A 237 -7.38 -6.04 -1.29
C LEU A 237 -6.67 -4.85 -1.96
N GLY A 238 -7.37 -4.06 -2.80
CA GLY A 238 -6.81 -2.89 -3.46
C GLY A 238 -6.42 -1.80 -2.46
N THR A 239 -7.35 -1.39 -1.58
CA THR A 239 -7.12 -0.31 -0.60
C THR A 239 -5.90 -0.56 0.29
N VAL A 240 -5.70 -1.79 0.77
CA VAL A 240 -4.54 -2.12 1.62
C VAL A 240 -3.25 -2.16 0.80
N ALA A 241 -3.30 -2.70 -0.41
CA ALA A 241 -2.13 -2.84 -1.27
C ALA A 241 -1.61 -1.51 -1.82
N ASP A 242 -2.49 -0.52 -2.00
CA ASP A 242 -2.15 0.85 -2.43
C ASP A 242 -1.54 1.70 -1.29
N VAL A 243 -1.57 1.18 -0.05
CA VAL A 243 -0.94 1.83 1.13
C VAL A 243 -1.54 3.21 1.46
N VAL A 244 -2.79 3.46 1.10
CA VAL A 244 -3.52 4.68 1.50
C VAL A 244 -3.87 4.69 2.99
N PRO A 245 -4.12 5.87 3.60
CA PRO A 245 -4.50 5.98 5.01
C PRO A 245 -5.67 5.08 5.40
N LEU A 246 -5.47 4.18 6.38
CA LEU A 246 -6.52 3.31 6.92
C LEU A 246 -7.35 4.02 8.00
N LEU A 247 -7.87 5.18 7.65
CA LEU A 247 -8.71 6.04 8.47
C LEU A 247 -10.10 6.18 7.86
N GLU A 248 -11.06 6.65 8.62
CA GLU A 248 -12.42 6.98 8.19
C GLU A 248 -13.02 5.97 7.18
N VAL A 249 -13.28 6.41 5.93
CA VAL A 249 -13.91 5.59 4.89
C VAL A 249 -13.09 4.35 4.55
N ASN A 250 -11.78 4.50 4.34
CA ASN A 250 -10.91 3.37 4.06
C ASN A 250 -10.90 2.36 5.21
N ARG A 251 -10.93 2.84 6.47
CA ARG A 251 -11.01 1.98 7.64
C ARG A 251 -12.31 1.18 7.67
N VAL A 252 -13.45 1.83 7.40
CA VAL A 252 -14.77 1.15 7.30
C VAL A 252 -14.70 0.04 6.25
N LEU A 253 -14.26 0.39 5.03
CA LEU A 253 -14.20 -0.54 3.89
C LEU A 253 -13.27 -1.72 4.19
N VAL A 254 -12.06 -1.44 4.67
CA VAL A 254 -11.05 -2.48 4.95
C VAL A 254 -11.46 -3.37 6.12
N LYS A 255 -12.00 -2.81 7.21
CA LYS A 255 -12.44 -3.63 8.37
C LYS A 255 -13.51 -4.65 7.99
N HIS A 256 -14.51 -4.24 7.22
CA HIS A 256 -15.54 -5.14 6.71
C HIS A 256 -15.02 -6.05 5.59
N GLY A 257 -14.15 -5.53 4.72
CA GLY A 257 -13.60 -6.25 3.60
C GLY A 257 -12.62 -7.36 4.01
N LEU A 258 -11.82 -7.18 5.06
CA LEU A 258 -10.95 -8.25 5.59
C LEU A 258 -11.78 -9.44 6.09
N GLY A 259 -12.93 -9.16 6.74
CA GLY A 259 -13.87 -10.20 7.11
C GLY A 259 -14.46 -10.92 5.90
N GLN A 260 -14.79 -10.19 4.84
CA GLN A 260 -15.29 -10.76 3.59
C GLN A 260 -14.18 -11.55 2.87
N LEU A 261 -12.97 -11.00 2.79
CA LEU A 261 -11.80 -11.66 2.18
C LEU A 261 -11.44 -12.98 2.89
N THR A 262 -11.55 -12.99 4.23
CA THR A 262 -11.33 -14.20 5.04
C THR A 262 -12.34 -15.30 4.69
N ARG A 263 -13.61 -14.94 4.48
CA ARG A 263 -14.71 -15.88 4.16
C ARG A 263 -15.04 -15.95 2.67
N SER A 264 -14.25 -15.32 1.81
CA SER A 264 -14.52 -15.29 0.38
C SER A 264 -14.64 -16.70 -0.20
N THR A 265 -15.64 -16.88 -1.03
CA THR A 265 -15.87 -18.10 -1.82
C THR A 265 -15.45 -17.92 -3.27
N ARG A 266 -14.90 -16.75 -3.62
CA ARG A 266 -14.40 -16.44 -4.95
C ARG A 266 -13.23 -17.37 -5.30
N PRO A 267 -13.30 -18.18 -6.40
CA PRO A 267 -12.25 -19.14 -6.73
C PRO A 267 -10.85 -18.51 -6.80
N GLY A 268 -10.72 -17.32 -7.40
CA GLY A 268 -9.44 -16.63 -7.48
C GLY A 268 -8.84 -16.25 -6.12
N ILE A 269 -9.67 -15.81 -5.17
CA ILE A 269 -9.22 -15.49 -3.80
C ILE A 269 -8.83 -16.77 -3.05
N LEU A 270 -9.59 -17.86 -3.21
CA LEU A 270 -9.25 -19.15 -2.60
C LEU A 270 -7.91 -19.67 -3.13
N ALA A 271 -7.71 -19.63 -4.43
CA ALA A 271 -6.46 -20.03 -5.06
C ALA A 271 -5.26 -19.16 -4.61
N LEU A 272 -5.44 -17.83 -4.48
CA LEU A 272 -4.40 -16.94 -3.92
C LEU A 272 -4.07 -17.29 -2.46
N LYS A 273 -5.07 -17.61 -1.64
CA LYS A 273 -4.84 -18.09 -0.25
C LYS A 273 -4.01 -19.36 -0.23
N GLU A 274 -4.31 -20.31 -1.09
CA GLU A 274 -3.60 -21.60 -1.17
C GLU A 274 -2.13 -21.39 -1.51
N VAL A 275 -1.82 -20.74 -2.64
CA VAL A 275 -0.43 -20.53 -3.09
C VAL A 275 0.38 -19.61 -2.17
N SER A 276 -0.28 -18.76 -1.37
CA SER A 276 0.37 -17.89 -0.40
C SER A 276 0.53 -18.50 0.99
N GLY A 277 0.08 -19.76 1.19
CA GLY A 277 0.14 -20.45 2.48
C GLY A 277 -0.79 -19.84 3.53
N MET A 278 -1.90 -19.23 3.11
CA MET A 278 -2.90 -18.62 3.98
C MET A 278 -4.23 -19.41 4.01
N GLY A 279 -4.25 -20.62 3.50
CA GLY A 279 -5.42 -21.49 3.57
C GLY A 279 -5.87 -21.72 5.01
N GLY A 280 -7.17 -21.48 5.30
CA GLY A 280 -7.75 -21.68 6.63
C GLY A 280 -7.36 -20.65 7.69
N THR A 281 -6.58 -19.60 7.37
CA THR A 281 -6.20 -18.53 8.30
C THR A 281 -6.97 -17.24 8.02
N PRO A 282 -7.31 -16.43 9.05
CA PRO A 282 -7.82 -15.09 8.82
C PRO A 282 -6.84 -14.23 8.01
N VAL A 283 -7.38 -13.42 7.10
CA VAL A 283 -6.57 -12.48 6.32
C VAL A 283 -6.54 -11.14 7.04
N ASP A 284 -5.34 -10.64 7.29
CA ASP A 284 -5.07 -9.30 7.82
C ASP A 284 -4.35 -8.43 6.77
N THR A 285 -4.08 -7.18 7.11
CA THR A 285 -3.35 -6.25 6.23
C THR A 285 -1.92 -6.73 5.94
N THR A 286 -1.28 -7.41 6.88
CA THR A 286 0.05 -8.02 6.68
C THR A 286 -0.01 -9.13 5.63
N GLY A 287 -1.04 -9.98 5.68
CA GLY A 287 -1.29 -11.02 4.68
C GLY A 287 -1.50 -10.43 3.28
N ILE A 288 -2.24 -9.33 3.16
CA ILE A 288 -2.39 -8.63 1.88
C ILE A 288 -1.04 -8.11 1.40
N ASN A 289 -0.34 -7.30 2.19
CA ASN A 289 0.86 -6.58 1.76
C ASN A 289 2.06 -7.49 1.47
N PHE A 290 2.20 -8.59 2.21
CA PHE A 290 3.39 -9.45 2.10
C PHE A 290 3.13 -10.79 1.43
N ARG A 291 1.86 -11.16 1.20
CA ARG A 291 1.53 -12.44 0.57
C ARG A 291 0.71 -12.30 -0.70
N PHE A 292 -0.38 -11.53 -0.72
CA PHE A 292 -1.23 -11.38 -1.91
C PHE A 292 -0.67 -10.34 -2.90
N ALA A 293 -0.47 -9.12 -2.44
CA ALA A 293 -0.04 -8.00 -3.29
C ALA A 293 1.27 -8.27 -4.04
N PRO A 294 2.32 -8.91 -3.46
CA PRO A 294 3.53 -9.22 -4.21
C PRO A 294 3.32 -10.17 -5.38
N ARG A 295 2.38 -11.12 -5.28
CA ARG A 295 2.03 -12.06 -6.36
C ARG A 295 1.27 -11.38 -7.48
N ILE A 296 0.28 -10.58 -7.12
CA ILE A 296 -0.50 -9.79 -8.07
C ILE A 296 0.40 -8.78 -8.79
N ASN A 297 1.17 -7.98 -8.06
CA ASN A 297 2.07 -7.00 -8.64
C ASN A 297 3.20 -7.61 -9.47
N ALA A 298 3.55 -8.89 -9.28
CA ALA A 298 4.56 -9.56 -10.08
C ALA A 298 4.13 -9.67 -11.55
N ALA A 299 2.84 -9.90 -11.83
CA ALA A 299 2.32 -9.91 -13.21
C ALA A 299 2.63 -8.61 -13.94
N GLY A 300 2.20 -7.46 -13.44
CA GLY A 300 2.45 -6.16 -14.07
C GLY A 300 3.93 -5.74 -14.12
N ARG A 301 4.82 -6.38 -13.34
CA ARG A 301 6.28 -6.12 -13.38
C ARG A 301 7.02 -7.00 -14.36
N MET A 302 6.55 -8.21 -14.58
CA MET A 302 7.26 -9.25 -15.34
C MET A 302 6.58 -9.56 -16.69
N GLU A 303 5.24 -9.47 -16.74
CA GLU A 303 4.39 -9.85 -17.87
C GLU A 303 3.19 -8.92 -17.99
N GLU A 304 2.02 -9.44 -18.35
CA GLU A 304 0.76 -8.71 -18.50
C GLU A 304 -0.14 -8.91 -17.27
N ALA A 305 -0.79 -7.83 -16.80
CA ALA A 305 -1.64 -7.86 -15.61
C ALA A 305 -3.05 -8.41 -15.90
N ASP A 306 -3.41 -8.67 -17.14
CA ASP A 306 -4.73 -9.19 -17.55
C ASP A 306 -5.12 -10.48 -16.82
N GLU A 307 -4.13 -11.36 -16.55
CA GLU A 307 -4.35 -12.59 -15.81
C GLU A 307 -4.86 -12.35 -14.39
N VAL A 308 -4.46 -11.23 -13.77
CA VAL A 308 -4.96 -10.87 -12.43
C VAL A 308 -6.45 -10.57 -12.48
N VAL A 309 -6.89 -9.78 -13.46
CA VAL A 309 -8.32 -9.49 -13.62
C VAL A 309 -9.09 -10.78 -13.92
N ARG A 310 -8.55 -11.65 -14.79
CA ARG A 310 -9.15 -12.96 -15.08
C ARG A 310 -9.27 -13.82 -13.82
N LEU A 311 -8.22 -13.88 -12.99
CA LEU A 311 -8.23 -14.60 -11.72
C LEU A 311 -9.36 -14.11 -10.79
N LEU A 312 -9.56 -12.79 -10.72
CA LEU A 312 -10.57 -12.20 -9.85
C LEU A 312 -12.01 -12.35 -10.39
N LEU A 313 -12.15 -12.62 -11.69
CA LEU A 313 -13.44 -12.76 -12.36
C LEU A 313 -13.88 -14.22 -12.54
N THR A 314 -12.95 -15.17 -12.65
CA THR A 314 -13.29 -16.56 -12.99
C THR A 314 -14.14 -17.22 -11.90
N GLU A 315 -15.11 -18.03 -12.35
CA GLU A 315 -15.92 -18.92 -11.52
C GLU A 315 -15.39 -20.36 -11.56
N ASP A 316 -14.41 -20.65 -12.43
CA ASP A 316 -13.77 -21.94 -12.59
C ASP A 316 -12.60 -22.08 -11.61
N GLU A 317 -12.71 -23.05 -10.69
CA GLU A 317 -11.66 -23.32 -9.69
C GLU A 317 -10.35 -23.82 -10.31
N GLU A 318 -10.41 -24.58 -11.41
CA GLU A 318 -9.20 -25.11 -12.04
C GLU A 318 -8.45 -24.00 -12.78
N GLU A 319 -9.15 -23.12 -13.48
CA GLU A 319 -8.58 -21.91 -14.07
C GLU A 319 -7.95 -21.03 -12.98
N ALA A 320 -8.67 -20.79 -11.89
CA ALA A 320 -8.18 -19.99 -10.77
C ALA A 320 -6.87 -20.55 -10.19
N ARG A 321 -6.79 -21.88 -9.96
CA ARG A 321 -5.56 -22.53 -9.45
C ARG A 321 -4.40 -22.39 -10.44
N LYS A 322 -4.65 -22.56 -11.74
CA LYS A 322 -3.61 -22.39 -12.79
C LYS A 322 -3.04 -20.98 -12.79
N ILE A 323 -3.91 -19.96 -12.80
CA ILE A 323 -3.47 -18.57 -12.79
C ILE A 323 -2.74 -18.23 -11.48
N ALA A 324 -3.29 -18.60 -10.32
CA ALA A 324 -2.64 -18.31 -9.04
C ALA A 324 -1.26 -18.97 -8.92
N ALA A 325 -1.10 -20.21 -9.41
CA ALA A 325 0.19 -20.88 -9.46
C ALA A 325 1.19 -20.15 -10.38
N HIS A 326 0.73 -19.64 -11.52
CA HIS A 326 1.56 -18.84 -12.42
C HIS A 326 2.01 -17.53 -11.74
N LEU A 327 1.11 -16.81 -11.09
CA LEU A 327 1.45 -15.59 -10.34
C LEU A 327 2.47 -15.86 -9.22
N ASP A 328 2.37 -17.00 -8.54
CA ASP A 328 3.36 -17.40 -7.52
C ASP A 328 4.74 -17.71 -8.13
N GLN A 329 4.78 -18.33 -9.31
CA GLN A 329 6.02 -18.54 -10.07
C GLN A 329 6.65 -17.21 -10.49
N LEU A 330 5.86 -16.26 -11.02
CA LEU A 330 6.32 -14.93 -11.38
C LEU A 330 6.87 -14.17 -10.17
N ASN A 331 6.18 -14.23 -9.04
CA ASN A 331 6.66 -13.63 -7.80
C ASN A 331 7.97 -14.27 -7.31
N SER A 332 8.09 -15.60 -7.38
CA SER A 332 9.32 -16.32 -7.03
C SER A 332 10.48 -15.96 -7.97
N HIS A 333 10.18 -15.76 -9.26
CA HIS A 333 11.17 -15.29 -10.24
C HIS A 333 11.62 -13.86 -9.95
N ARG A 334 10.67 -12.96 -9.69
CA ARG A 334 10.93 -11.58 -9.27
C ARG A 334 11.84 -11.54 -8.02
N GLN A 335 11.53 -12.34 -6.99
CA GLN A 335 12.34 -12.40 -5.75
C GLN A 335 13.78 -12.82 -6.03
N ARG A 336 13.99 -13.80 -6.90
CA ARG A 336 15.37 -14.23 -7.29
C ARG A 336 16.14 -13.13 -8.00
N ILE A 337 15.48 -12.34 -8.86
CA ILE A 337 16.13 -11.19 -9.52
C ILE A 337 16.41 -10.09 -8.48
N GLU A 338 15.46 -9.80 -7.61
CA GLU A 338 15.60 -8.84 -6.50
C GLU A 338 16.80 -9.17 -5.61
N GLU A 339 16.95 -10.43 -5.20
CA GLU A 339 18.09 -10.88 -4.37
C GLU A 339 19.43 -10.71 -5.09
N LYS A 340 19.50 -10.98 -6.40
CA LYS A 340 20.70 -10.77 -7.20
C LYS A 340 21.07 -9.29 -7.28
N ILE A 341 20.12 -8.42 -7.59
CA ILE A 341 20.32 -6.97 -7.66
C ILE A 341 20.76 -6.44 -6.30
N LEU A 342 20.09 -6.86 -5.21
CA LEU A 342 20.42 -6.45 -3.85
C LEU A 342 21.85 -6.86 -3.46
N ALA A 343 22.24 -8.08 -3.76
CA ALA A 343 23.60 -8.57 -3.48
C ALA A 343 24.67 -7.83 -4.27
N GLU A 344 24.41 -7.49 -5.54
CA GLU A 344 25.30 -6.68 -6.37
C GLU A 344 25.41 -5.25 -5.85
N ALA A 345 24.27 -4.60 -5.56
CA ALA A 345 24.25 -3.24 -5.03
C ALA A 345 24.97 -3.13 -3.68
N LYS A 346 24.81 -4.09 -2.77
CA LYS A 346 25.55 -4.14 -1.50
C LYS A 346 27.06 -4.26 -1.72
N ARG A 347 27.51 -5.10 -2.64
CA ARG A 347 28.93 -5.18 -2.97
C ARG A 347 29.49 -3.86 -3.49
N MET A 348 28.69 -3.11 -4.28
CA MET A 348 29.08 -1.78 -4.76
C MET A 348 29.18 -0.78 -3.60
N ILE A 349 28.22 -0.79 -2.66
CA ILE A 349 28.20 0.07 -1.46
C ILE A 349 29.41 -0.25 -0.54
N ASP A 350 29.70 -1.52 -0.33
CA ASP A 350 30.79 -1.99 0.54
C ASP A 350 32.19 -1.81 -0.11
N SER A 351 32.26 -1.32 -1.35
CA SER A 351 33.53 -1.08 -2.03
C SER A 351 34.32 0.09 -1.39
N PRO A 352 35.66 0.08 -1.41
CA PRO A 352 36.45 1.16 -0.82
C PRO A 352 36.14 2.55 -1.38
N ALA A 353 35.72 2.63 -2.64
CA ALA A 353 35.35 3.89 -3.30
C ALA A 353 34.04 4.50 -2.76
N MET A 354 33.12 3.67 -2.25
CA MET A 354 31.83 4.10 -1.70
C MET A 354 31.82 4.14 -0.18
N ALA A 355 32.72 3.41 0.48
CA ALA A 355 32.80 3.32 1.94
C ALA A 355 33.24 4.61 2.65
N GLN A 356 33.62 5.66 1.92
CA GLN A 356 34.11 6.94 2.47
C GLN A 356 32.99 7.90 2.82
N GLY A 357 32.12 7.55 3.78
CA GLY A 357 31.17 8.49 4.40
C GLY A 357 30.11 9.09 3.45
N LYS A 358 29.74 8.36 2.40
CA LYS A 358 28.70 8.80 1.46
C LYS A 358 27.35 8.98 2.15
N LYS A 359 26.69 10.10 1.87
CA LYS A 359 25.38 10.47 2.41
C LYS A 359 24.22 10.01 1.52
N SER A 360 24.53 9.57 0.29
CA SER A 360 23.55 9.00 -0.65
C SER A 360 24.15 7.85 -1.45
N PHE A 361 23.29 6.99 -2.00
CA PHE A 361 23.70 5.93 -2.91
C PHE A 361 23.04 6.10 -4.26
N VAL A 362 23.85 6.37 -5.30
CA VAL A 362 23.42 6.34 -6.70
C VAL A 362 24.24 5.27 -7.40
N LEU A 363 23.58 4.16 -7.79
CA LEU A 363 24.23 2.99 -8.36
C LEU A 363 23.60 2.67 -9.71
N ALA A 364 24.43 2.21 -10.67
CA ALA A 364 23.99 1.87 -12.01
C ALA A 364 24.59 0.55 -12.47
N SER A 365 23.78 -0.27 -13.19
CA SER A 365 24.23 -1.53 -13.78
C SER A 365 23.41 -1.89 -15.01
N THR A 366 24.05 -2.51 -15.99
CA THR A 366 23.42 -3.09 -17.20
C THR A 366 22.69 -4.41 -16.90
N ASN A 367 22.97 -5.03 -15.76
CA ASN A 367 22.39 -6.32 -15.36
C ASN A 367 21.06 -6.17 -14.63
N TRP A 368 20.59 -4.95 -14.37
CA TRP A 368 19.43 -4.71 -13.51
C TRP A 368 18.14 -4.60 -14.30
N HIS A 369 17.07 -5.18 -13.75
CA HIS A 369 15.75 -5.13 -14.34
C HIS A 369 15.01 -3.85 -13.92
N PRO A 370 14.54 -2.98 -14.86
CA PRO A 370 13.94 -1.69 -14.53
C PRO A 370 12.65 -1.79 -13.70
N GLY A 371 11.90 -2.88 -13.80
CA GLY A 371 10.69 -3.12 -12.99
C GLY A 371 10.96 -3.52 -11.53
N ILE A 372 12.23 -3.82 -11.16
CA ILE A 372 12.59 -4.38 -9.85
C ILE A 372 13.46 -3.43 -9.03
N ILE A 373 14.26 -2.56 -9.68
CA ILE A 373 15.18 -1.65 -9.00
C ILE A 373 14.52 -0.81 -7.91
N GLY A 374 13.26 -0.40 -8.08
CA GLY A 374 12.54 0.38 -7.07
C GLY A 374 12.30 -0.38 -5.75
N ILE A 375 12.10 -1.70 -5.81
CA ILE A 375 11.97 -2.55 -4.62
C ILE A 375 13.31 -2.64 -3.90
N VAL A 376 14.39 -2.82 -4.67
CA VAL A 376 15.74 -2.91 -4.10
C VAL A 376 16.18 -1.57 -3.52
N ALA A 377 15.84 -0.44 -4.17
CA ALA A 377 16.11 0.89 -3.63
C ALA A 377 15.43 1.08 -2.27
N SER A 378 14.15 0.67 -2.10
CA SER A 378 13.46 0.71 -0.80
C SER A 378 14.22 -0.08 0.27
N ARG A 379 14.62 -1.33 -0.05
CA ARG A 379 15.35 -2.19 0.92
C ARG A 379 16.70 -1.60 1.32
N LEU A 380 17.43 -1.00 0.38
CA LEU A 380 18.71 -0.35 0.68
C LEU A 380 18.50 0.92 1.51
N THR A 381 17.49 1.73 1.18
CA THR A 381 17.14 2.92 1.96
C THR A 381 16.76 2.55 3.40
N GLU A 382 15.97 1.49 3.60
CA GLU A 382 15.61 0.99 4.94
C GLU A 382 16.82 0.44 5.72
N GLU A 383 17.72 -0.28 5.03
CA GLU A 383 18.85 -0.95 5.65
C GLU A 383 20.00 0.01 6.02
N TYR A 384 20.30 0.98 5.17
CA TYR A 384 21.40 1.93 5.35
C TYR A 384 20.94 3.31 5.85
N TYR A 385 19.65 3.57 5.82
CA TYR A 385 19.01 4.85 6.11
C TYR A 385 19.66 6.02 5.36
N ARG A 386 19.72 5.90 4.03
CA ARG A 386 20.31 6.86 3.09
C ARG A 386 19.41 7.00 1.86
N PRO A 387 19.23 8.21 1.29
CA PRO A 387 18.61 8.36 -0.02
C PRO A 387 19.32 7.48 -1.05
N THR A 388 18.56 6.63 -1.75
CA THR A 388 19.12 5.63 -2.65
C THR A 388 18.44 5.66 -4.01
N ILE A 389 19.23 5.76 -5.07
CA ILE A 389 18.78 5.71 -6.47
C ILE A 389 19.48 4.54 -7.17
N LEU A 390 18.71 3.64 -7.75
CA LEU A 390 19.22 2.56 -8.59
C LEU A 390 18.85 2.83 -10.05
N ILE A 391 19.80 2.64 -10.96
CA ILE A 391 19.64 2.91 -12.39
C ILE A 391 19.89 1.63 -13.18
N ALA A 392 18.88 1.14 -13.88
CA ALA A 392 18.98 0.06 -14.84
C ALA A 392 19.38 0.64 -16.20
N LEU A 393 20.57 0.28 -16.68
CA LEU A 393 21.11 0.74 -17.96
C LEU A 393 20.66 -0.17 -19.10
N GLN A 394 20.12 0.43 -20.15
CA GLN A 394 19.81 -0.22 -21.42
C GLN A 394 20.40 0.62 -22.54
N GLU A 395 21.42 0.09 -23.23
CA GLU A 395 22.17 0.83 -24.23
C GLU A 395 22.72 2.16 -23.67
N ASN A 396 22.28 3.30 -24.21
CA ASN A 396 22.73 4.63 -23.81
C ASN A 396 21.78 5.34 -22.83
N LEU A 397 20.69 4.68 -22.39
CA LEU A 397 19.71 5.25 -21.49
C LEU A 397 19.62 4.45 -20.20
N GLY A 398 19.51 5.14 -19.08
CA GLY A 398 19.23 4.57 -17.76
C GLY A 398 17.81 4.90 -17.31
N LYS A 399 17.05 3.89 -16.90
CA LYS A 399 15.81 4.09 -16.12
C LYS A 399 16.16 3.98 -14.65
N GLY A 400 15.95 5.04 -13.88
CA GLY A 400 16.26 5.10 -12.47
C GLY A 400 15.00 5.06 -11.60
N SER A 401 15.15 4.48 -10.40
CA SER A 401 14.14 4.54 -9.35
C SER A 401 14.80 4.84 -8.02
N GLY A 402 14.33 5.88 -7.34
CA GLY A 402 14.88 6.33 -6.06
C GLY A 402 13.89 6.20 -4.91
N ARG A 403 14.46 6.09 -3.71
CA ARG A 403 13.76 6.14 -2.43
C ARG A 403 14.52 7.03 -1.47
N SER A 404 13.79 7.68 -0.57
CA SER A 404 14.35 8.66 0.36
C SER A 404 14.09 8.30 1.83
N ILE A 405 14.71 9.09 2.71
CA ILE A 405 14.47 9.12 4.16
C ILE A 405 13.69 10.39 4.50
N ASP A 406 12.95 10.39 5.61
CA ASP A 406 12.01 11.47 5.96
C ASP A 406 12.53 12.90 5.85
N PRO A 407 13.76 13.25 6.28
CA PRO A 407 14.21 14.64 6.19
C PRO A 407 14.55 15.14 4.78
N PHE A 408 14.59 14.25 3.76
CA PHE A 408 15.03 14.60 2.42
C PHE A 408 13.96 14.39 1.35
N SER A 409 13.52 15.48 0.70
CA SER A 409 12.64 15.39 -0.47
C SER A 409 13.41 14.94 -1.71
N LEU A 410 13.18 13.70 -2.13
CA LEU A 410 13.79 13.16 -3.35
C LEU A 410 13.39 13.96 -4.60
N TYR A 411 12.12 14.41 -4.66
CA TYR A 411 11.63 15.21 -5.78
C TYR A 411 12.40 16.52 -5.92
N GLU A 412 12.59 17.29 -4.84
CA GLU A 412 13.36 18.54 -4.88
C GLU A 412 14.84 18.27 -5.16
N GLY A 413 15.42 17.19 -4.62
CA GLY A 413 16.78 16.76 -4.94
C GLY A 413 16.97 16.46 -6.43
N LEU A 414 16.06 15.73 -7.05
CA LEU A 414 16.09 15.46 -8.49
C LEU A 414 15.86 16.73 -9.31
N LYS A 415 14.95 17.59 -8.88
CA LYS A 415 14.69 18.87 -9.55
C LYS A 415 15.94 19.76 -9.60
N ALA A 416 16.74 19.77 -8.54
CA ALA A 416 18.03 20.48 -8.52
C ALA A 416 19.04 19.88 -9.50
N CYS A 417 18.97 18.56 -9.78
CA CYS A 417 19.81 17.87 -10.76
C CYS A 417 19.19 17.82 -12.17
N ARG A 418 18.13 18.58 -12.47
CA ARG A 418 17.35 18.47 -13.72
C ARG A 418 18.19 18.49 -14.99
N ALA A 419 19.26 19.27 -15.04
CA ALA A 419 20.13 19.40 -16.22
C ALA A 419 20.81 18.07 -16.63
N SER A 420 20.96 17.11 -15.70
CA SER A 420 21.59 15.82 -15.95
C SER A 420 20.62 14.76 -16.46
N MET A 421 19.32 15.02 -16.48
CA MET A 421 18.29 14.02 -16.76
C MET A 421 17.49 14.36 -18.02
N VAL A 422 16.97 13.33 -18.67
CA VAL A 422 16.01 13.45 -19.78
C VAL A 422 14.63 13.80 -19.23
N THR A 423 14.16 13.01 -18.25
CA THR A 423 12.90 13.22 -17.54
C THR A 423 13.02 12.74 -16.09
N PHE A 424 12.21 13.29 -15.21
CA PHE A 424 12.01 12.77 -13.86
C PHE A 424 10.59 13.08 -13.38
N GLY A 425 10.13 12.34 -12.36
CA GLY A 425 8.83 12.56 -11.72
C GLY A 425 8.69 11.72 -10.47
N GLY A 426 7.75 12.08 -9.62
CA GLY A 426 7.47 11.37 -8.36
C GLY A 426 7.13 12.32 -7.23
N HIS A 427 7.36 11.86 -6.01
CA HIS A 427 7.02 12.51 -4.74
C HIS A 427 8.25 12.61 -3.83
N GLU A 428 8.06 13.15 -2.64
CA GLU A 428 9.15 13.35 -1.66
C GLU A 428 9.92 12.07 -1.31
N GLN A 429 9.22 10.94 -1.15
CA GLN A 429 9.82 9.67 -0.70
C GLN A 429 10.18 8.70 -1.83
N ALA A 430 9.61 8.88 -3.02
CA ALA A 430 9.81 7.98 -4.15
C ALA A 430 9.73 8.72 -5.48
N ALA A 431 10.71 8.50 -6.35
CA ALA A 431 10.74 9.13 -7.67
C ALA A 431 11.39 8.21 -8.72
N GLY A 432 11.02 8.45 -9.97
CA GLY A 432 11.61 7.83 -11.13
C GLY A 432 12.38 8.86 -11.98
N LEU A 433 13.35 8.40 -12.76
CA LEU A 433 14.09 9.24 -13.69
C LEU A 433 14.51 8.48 -14.95
N VAL A 434 14.77 9.23 -16.01
CA VAL A 434 15.46 8.75 -17.22
C VAL A 434 16.70 9.61 -17.43
N ILE A 435 17.84 8.99 -17.62
CA ILE A 435 19.15 9.66 -17.71
C ILE A 435 19.98 9.02 -18.82
N ARG A 436 20.82 9.82 -19.52
CA ARG A 436 21.80 9.28 -20.46
C ARG A 436 22.97 8.68 -19.69
N ALA A 437 23.53 7.56 -20.19
CA ALA A 437 24.63 6.86 -19.54
C ALA A 437 25.83 7.77 -19.28
N GLU A 438 26.16 8.65 -20.23
CA GLU A 438 27.27 9.63 -20.14
C GLU A 438 27.08 10.67 -19.02
N CYS A 439 25.83 10.96 -18.63
CA CYS A 439 25.51 11.94 -17.57
C CYS A 439 25.58 11.36 -16.17
N ILE A 440 25.62 10.03 -16.01
CA ILE A 440 25.55 9.35 -14.69
C ILE A 440 26.68 9.78 -13.74
N PRO A 441 27.98 9.84 -14.19
CA PRO A 441 29.03 10.23 -13.24
C PRO A 441 28.85 11.63 -12.66
N GLY A 442 28.46 12.61 -13.51
CA GLY A 442 28.17 13.97 -13.06
C GLY A 442 26.91 14.04 -12.15
N PHE A 443 25.89 13.24 -12.45
CA PHE A 443 24.69 13.15 -11.63
C PHE A 443 24.98 12.57 -10.25
N ILE A 444 25.81 11.52 -10.13
CA ILE A 444 26.23 10.93 -8.84
C ILE A 444 26.88 12.02 -7.96
N GLN A 445 27.79 12.81 -8.52
CA GLN A 445 28.45 13.86 -7.76
C GLN A 445 27.48 14.97 -7.34
N ALA A 446 26.69 15.50 -8.27
CA ALA A 446 25.74 16.56 -8.01
C ALA A 446 24.69 16.16 -6.96
N PHE A 447 24.16 14.93 -7.04
CA PHE A 447 23.19 14.43 -6.08
C PHE A 447 23.79 14.28 -4.68
N GLU A 448 25.01 13.74 -4.57
CA GLU A 448 25.74 13.64 -3.29
C GLU A 448 25.97 15.03 -2.65
N GLU A 449 26.35 16.04 -3.44
CA GLU A 449 26.55 17.41 -2.97
C GLU A 449 25.25 18.00 -2.42
N ILE A 450 24.11 17.79 -3.12
CA ILE A 450 22.78 18.27 -2.67
C ILE A 450 22.37 17.59 -1.38
N VAL A 451 22.49 16.26 -1.28
CA VAL A 451 22.15 15.53 -0.05
C VAL A 451 23.04 15.98 1.10
N SER A 452 24.34 16.15 0.85
CA SER A 452 25.32 16.59 1.86
C SER A 452 25.05 18.01 2.36
N ALA A 453 24.58 18.88 1.51
CA ALA A 453 24.20 20.25 1.88
C ALA A 453 22.86 20.31 2.62
N SER A 454 21.95 19.37 2.37
CA SER A 454 20.59 19.36 2.92
C SER A 454 20.47 18.65 4.26
N LEU A 455 21.33 17.66 4.54
CA LEU A 455 21.21 16.79 5.71
C LEU A 455 22.42 16.87 6.65
N GLN A 456 22.12 16.86 7.96
CA GLN A 456 23.11 16.77 9.03
C GLN A 456 23.32 15.29 9.42
N GLU A 457 24.38 14.98 10.19
CA GLU A 457 24.68 13.60 10.63
C GLU A 457 23.55 12.98 11.45
N GLU A 458 22.81 13.78 12.20
CA GLU A 458 21.66 13.36 13.02
C GLU A 458 20.46 12.90 12.19
N ASP A 459 20.32 13.41 10.95
CA ASP A 459 19.24 13.05 10.04
C ASP A 459 19.38 11.64 9.47
N PHE A 460 20.57 11.05 9.61
CA PHE A 460 20.84 9.67 9.20
C PHE A 460 20.62 8.64 10.32
N ILE A 461 20.04 9.07 11.44
CA ILE A 461 19.63 8.20 12.54
C ILE A 461 18.11 8.01 12.45
N PRO A 462 17.61 6.79 12.19
CA PRO A 462 16.18 6.55 12.11
C PRO A 462 15.48 6.93 13.42
N ARG A 463 14.35 7.62 13.32
CA ARG A 463 13.50 7.93 14.47
C ARG A 463 12.48 6.82 14.67
N LEU A 464 12.23 6.45 15.91
CA LEU A 464 11.23 5.48 16.28
C LEU A 464 10.20 6.15 17.20
N ALA A 465 9.03 6.42 16.67
CA ALA A 465 7.93 6.95 17.46
C ALA A 465 7.41 5.85 18.42
N ILE A 466 7.42 6.16 19.73
CA ILE A 466 6.89 5.30 20.79
C ILE A 466 5.51 5.86 21.19
N ASP A 467 4.46 5.05 21.07
CA ASP A 467 3.10 5.47 21.41
C ASP A 467 2.89 5.64 22.91
N ALA A 468 3.50 4.77 23.73
CA ALA A 468 3.46 4.85 25.19
C ALA A 468 4.57 4.03 25.84
N ILE A 469 4.92 4.42 27.08
CA ILE A 469 5.69 3.57 27.99
C ILE A 469 4.71 2.62 28.66
N ALA A 470 5.00 1.34 28.64
CA ALA A 470 4.14 0.30 29.17
C ALA A 470 4.89 -0.62 30.12
N ARG A 471 4.16 -1.44 30.88
CA ARG A 471 4.71 -2.50 31.71
C ARG A 471 4.29 -3.87 31.18
N LEU A 472 5.11 -4.87 31.43
CA LEU A 472 4.91 -6.22 30.91
C LEU A 472 3.62 -6.89 31.48
N ASP A 473 3.15 -6.48 32.67
CA ASP A 473 1.91 -6.97 33.25
C ASP A 473 0.64 -6.45 32.57
N GLN A 474 0.74 -5.31 31.86
CA GLN A 474 -0.33 -4.77 31.03
C GLN A 474 -0.54 -5.57 29.75
N MET A 475 0.45 -6.38 29.33
CA MET A 475 0.38 -7.25 28.14
C MET A 475 -0.40 -8.53 28.48
N ASN A 476 -1.72 -8.43 28.56
CA ASN A 476 -2.64 -9.50 28.97
C ASN A 476 -3.76 -9.72 27.93
N GLU A 477 -4.71 -10.63 28.23
CA GLU A 477 -5.80 -10.98 27.30
C GLU A 477 -6.77 -9.83 27.07
N SER A 478 -7.02 -8.97 28.07
CA SER A 478 -7.87 -7.79 27.90
C SER A 478 -7.24 -6.81 26.89
N PHE A 479 -5.95 -6.54 27.04
CA PHE A 479 -5.23 -5.69 26.10
C PHE A 479 -5.19 -6.29 24.68
N LEU A 480 -5.14 -7.62 24.55
CA LEU A 480 -5.20 -8.30 23.26
C LEU A 480 -6.55 -8.00 22.55
N ALA A 481 -7.67 -8.03 23.27
CA ALA A 481 -8.98 -7.70 22.71
C ALA A 481 -9.06 -6.21 22.28
N GLU A 482 -8.45 -5.32 23.06
CA GLU A 482 -8.36 -3.90 22.71
C GLU A 482 -7.52 -3.67 21.44
N LEU A 483 -6.39 -4.36 21.29
CA LEU A 483 -5.57 -4.32 20.05
C LEU A 483 -6.38 -4.77 18.82
N GLU A 484 -7.20 -5.81 18.95
CA GLU A 484 -8.07 -6.25 17.86
C GLU A 484 -9.04 -5.13 17.45
N SER A 485 -9.54 -4.36 18.40
CA SER A 485 -10.45 -3.25 18.13
C SER A 485 -9.76 -2.11 17.37
N LEU A 486 -8.46 -1.87 17.62
CA LEU A 486 -7.66 -0.87 16.91
C LEU A 486 -7.32 -1.27 15.47
N SER A 487 -7.36 -2.56 15.14
CA SER A 487 -7.16 -3.07 13.77
C SER A 487 -8.30 -2.60 12.83
N PRO A 488 -8.07 -2.49 11.51
CA PRO A 488 -6.86 -2.85 10.75
C PRO A 488 -5.73 -1.84 10.89
N PHE A 489 -4.50 -2.36 11.02
CA PHE A 489 -3.30 -1.55 11.04
C PHE A 489 -2.72 -1.38 9.63
N GLY A 490 -2.10 -0.23 9.37
CA GLY A 490 -1.50 0.13 8.08
C GLY A 490 -1.12 1.61 8.02
N ALA A 491 -1.11 2.21 6.83
CA ALA A 491 -0.78 3.63 6.67
C ALA A 491 -1.72 4.51 7.52
N ALA A 492 -1.17 5.51 8.16
CA ALA A 492 -1.80 6.44 9.12
C ALA A 492 -2.43 5.78 10.37
N ASN A 493 -2.50 4.45 10.43
CA ASN A 493 -2.88 3.68 11.62
C ASN A 493 -1.88 2.55 11.85
N PRO A 494 -0.59 2.83 12.15
CA PRO A 494 0.40 1.79 12.39
C PRO A 494 0.03 0.97 13.64
N ALA A 495 0.51 -0.29 13.69
CA ALA A 495 0.42 -1.06 14.93
C ALA A 495 1.17 -0.31 16.06
N PRO A 496 0.62 -0.28 17.28
CA PRO A 496 1.23 0.47 18.38
C PRO A 496 2.67 0.01 18.67
N VAL A 497 3.57 0.97 18.88
CA VAL A 497 4.92 0.71 19.38
C VAL A 497 4.99 1.14 20.84
N LEU A 498 5.24 0.19 21.72
CA LEU A 498 5.32 0.41 23.16
C LEU A 498 6.75 0.24 23.65
N ALA A 499 7.19 1.08 24.58
CA ALA A 499 8.47 0.93 25.24
C ALA A 499 8.31 0.27 26.63
N LEU A 500 9.14 -0.72 26.88
CA LEU A 500 9.34 -1.33 28.20
C LEU A 500 10.77 -0.95 28.65
N GLU A 501 10.90 -0.33 29.82
CA GLU A 501 12.19 0.28 30.23
C GLU A 501 13.01 -0.61 31.17
N ASN A 502 12.36 -1.42 32.02
CA ASN A 502 13.00 -2.15 33.10
C ASN A 502 12.92 -3.66 32.91
N LEU A 503 13.53 -4.15 31.82
CA LEU A 503 13.51 -5.57 31.50
C LEU A 503 14.81 -6.28 31.90
N THR A 504 14.66 -7.48 32.48
CA THR A 504 15.74 -8.45 32.57
C THR A 504 15.58 -9.53 31.52
N VAL A 505 16.57 -9.73 30.68
CA VAL A 505 16.59 -10.82 29.72
C VAL A 505 17.10 -12.09 30.39
N LEU A 506 16.23 -13.07 30.53
CA LEU A 506 16.54 -14.37 31.14
C LEU A 506 17.18 -15.36 30.18
N ASP A 507 16.91 -15.21 28.89
CA ASP A 507 17.40 -16.12 27.86
C ASP A 507 17.38 -15.42 26.49
N SER A 508 18.41 -15.65 25.70
CA SER A 508 18.60 -15.11 24.36
C SER A 508 19.08 -16.20 23.43
N ARG A 509 18.38 -16.42 22.32
CA ARG A 509 18.77 -17.42 21.32
C ARG A 509 18.36 -17.05 19.90
N LEU A 510 19.13 -17.52 18.95
CA LEU A 510 18.81 -17.39 17.53
C LEU A 510 17.80 -18.46 17.13
N VAL A 511 16.83 -18.08 16.27
CA VAL A 511 15.81 -18.97 15.71
C VAL A 511 15.65 -18.71 14.22
N GLY A 512 15.38 -19.77 13.44
CA GLY A 512 15.22 -19.64 11.99
C GLY A 512 16.44 -19.03 11.30
N LYS A 513 16.19 -18.29 10.21
CA LYS A 513 17.25 -17.63 9.45
C LYS A 513 17.41 -16.16 9.91
N GLY A 514 18.10 -15.96 11.03
CA GLY A 514 18.50 -14.59 11.45
C GLY A 514 17.53 -13.89 12.41
N HIS A 515 16.65 -14.61 13.12
CA HIS A 515 15.73 -14.03 14.10
C HIS A 515 16.25 -14.22 15.52
N LEU A 516 15.94 -13.24 16.40
CA LEU A 516 16.28 -13.24 17.80
C LEU A 516 15.04 -13.60 18.63
N ARG A 517 15.14 -14.62 19.50
CA ARG A 517 14.11 -14.90 20.51
C ARG A 517 14.65 -14.59 21.88
N LEU A 518 13.89 -13.81 22.64
CA LEU A 518 14.19 -13.46 24.01
C LEU A 518 13.13 -13.99 24.96
N ARG A 519 13.56 -14.34 26.18
CA ARG A 519 12.68 -14.51 27.34
C ARG A 519 12.95 -13.36 28.30
N ILE A 520 11.97 -12.49 28.45
CA ILE A 520 12.08 -11.23 29.20
C ILE A 520 11.25 -11.29 30.48
N LYS A 521 11.70 -10.59 31.51
CA LYS A 521 11.06 -10.50 32.82
C LYS A 521 11.00 -9.06 33.28
N GLU A 522 9.88 -8.68 33.86
CA GLU A 522 9.67 -7.45 34.62
C GLU A 522 8.85 -7.78 35.88
N GLY A 523 9.41 -7.50 37.03
CA GLY A 523 8.83 -7.90 38.32
C GLY A 523 8.58 -9.41 38.40
N ARG A 524 7.29 -9.82 38.50
CA ARG A 524 6.89 -11.24 38.57
C ARG A 524 6.45 -11.81 37.19
N VAL A 525 6.35 -10.98 36.18
CA VAL A 525 5.85 -11.38 34.86
C VAL A 525 6.99 -11.78 33.95
N THR A 526 6.82 -12.89 33.25
CA THR A 526 7.76 -13.37 32.22
C THR A 526 7.02 -13.59 30.91
N ARG A 527 7.59 -13.14 29.80
CA ARG A 527 7.05 -13.28 28.44
C ARG A 527 8.14 -13.68 27.45
N LYS A 528 7.72 -14.19 26.29
CA LYS A 528 8.58 -14.40 25.13
C LYS A 528 8.44 -13.21 24.18
N ALA A 529 9.52 -12.79 23.57
CA ALA A 529 9.55 -11.76 22.54
C ALA A 529 10.39 -12.24 21.35
N ILE A 530 10.06 -11.79 20.15
CA ILE A 530 10.75 -12.16 18.91
C ILE A 530 11.16 -10.91 18.13
N GLY A 531 12.44 -10.85 17.75
CA GLY A 531 13.02 -9.83 16.87
C GLY A 531 13.33 -10.44 15.50
N PHE A 532 12.61 -10.05 14.48
CA PHE A 532 12.86 -10.52 13.11
C PHE A 532 14.10 -9.83 12.54
N ASN A 533 14.99 -10.61 11.90
CA ASN A 533 16.26 -10.14 11.31
C ASN A 533 17.21 -9.44 12.32
N MET A 534 17.07 -9.76 13.60
CA MET A 534 17.85 -9.16 14.71
C MET A 534 18.98 -10.07 15.22
N ALA A 535 19.52 -10.98 14.38
CA ALA A 535 20.61 -11.87 14.77
C ALA A 535 21.85 -11.13 15.24
N SER A 536 22.13 -9.92 14.73
CA SER A 536 23.26 -9.08 15.12
C SER A 536 23.21 -8.61 16.58
N TRP A 537 22.06 -8.76 17.25
CA TRP A 537 21.90 -8.48 18.67
C TRP A 537 22.35 -9.64 19.58
N HIS A 538 22.62 -10.80 19.04
CA HIS A 538 23.07 -11.94 19.81
C HIS A 538 24.60 -12.15 19.68
N PRO A 539 25.33 -12.36 20.78
CA PRO A 539 24.89 -12.26 22.17
C PRO A 539 24.58 -10.81 22.60
N LEU A 540 23.71 -10.64 23.59
CA LEU A 540 23.41 -9.32 24.14
C LEU A 540 24.60 -8.82 24.97
N SER A 541 24.82 -7.51 24.97
CA SER A 541 25.90 -6.87 25.75
C SER A 541 25.59 -6.80 27.25
N THR A 542 24.30 -6.83 27.62
CA THR A 542 23.82 -6.78 29.00
C THR A 542 22.51 -7.56 29.14
N GLU A 543 22.18 -7.99 30.36
CA GLU A 543 20.90 -8.60 30.69
C GLU A 543 19.81 -7.56 30.96
N HIS A 544 20.17 -6.32 31.27
CA HIS A 544 19.22 -5.23 31.53
C HIS A 544 19.01 -4.41 30.24
N MET A 545 17.77 -4.40 29.74
CA MET A 545 17.43 -3.81 28.45
C MET A 545 16.17 -2.95 28.52
N LYS A 546 16.16 -1.89 27.71
CA LYS A 546 14.95 -1.22 27.24
C LYS A 546 14.53 -1.86 25.91
N MET A 547 13.25 -2.03 25.70
CA MET A 547 12.73 -2.69 24.51
C MET A 547 11.55 -1.92 23.91
N ALA A 548 11.68 -1.52 22.66
CA ALA A 548 10.54 -1.09 21.86
C ALA A 548 9.93 -2.32 21.19
N LEU A 549 8.62 -2.50 21.34
CA LEU A 549 7.92 -3.66 20.81
C LEU A 549 6.55 -3.29 20.25
N THR A 550 6.10 -4.08 19.30
CA THR A 550 4.73 -4.07 18.78
C THR A 550 4.03 -5.34 19.27
N PRO A 551 3.00 -5.21 20.12
CA PRO A 551 2.14 -6.33 20.47
C PRO A 551 1.35 -6.78 19.24
N SER A 552 1.22 -8.07 19.02
CA SER A 552 0.45 -8.62 17.91
C SER A 552 -0.31 -9.87 18.33
N ILE A 553 -1.31 -10.22 17.52
CA ILE A 553 -2.12 -11.41 17.72
C ILE A 553 -1.49 -12.54 16.91
N GLY A 554 -1.03 -13.57 17.60
CA GLY A 554 -0.61 -14.82 17.01
C GLY A 554 -1.68 -15.90 17.16
N PHE A 555 -1.54 -16.97 16.39
CA PHE A 555 -2.35 -18.18 16.51
C PHE A 555 -1.44 -19.37 16.78
N PHE A 556 -1.65 -20.04 17.91
CA PHE A 556 -0.93 -21.25 18.25
C PHE A 556 -1.92 -22.36 18.60
N GLN A 557 -1.88 -23.47 17.88
CA GLN A 557 -2.82 -24.60 18.03
C GLN A 557 -4.31 -24.15 18.02
N GLY A 558 -4.67 -23.23 17.12
CA GLY A 558 -6.02 -22.69 17.00
C GLY A 558 -6.43 -21.68 18.10
N LYS A 559 -5.58 -21.43 19.09
CA LYS A 559 -5.80 -20.43 20.14
C LYS A 559 -5.10 -19.12 19.82
N ARG A 560 -5.76 -18.03 20.14
CA ARG A 560 -5.15 -16.70 20.09
C ARG A 560 -4.09 -16.56 21.17
N THR A 561 -2.98 -15.97 20.82
CA THR A 561 -1.86 -15.70 21.74
C THR A 561 -1.34 -14.31 21.50
N LEU A 562 -0.90 -13.66 22.58
CA LEU A 562 -0.19 -12.38 22.48
C LEU A 562 1.27 -12.66 22.10
N GLU A 563 1.69 -12.12 20.98
CA GLU A 563 3.08 -12.11 20.54
C GLU A 563 3.68 -10.71 20.71
N LEU A 564 4.88 -10.65 21.26
CA LEU A 564 5.65 -9.42 21.41
C LEU A 564 6.73 -9.38 20.32
N LYS A 565 6.53 -8.53 19.31
CA LYS A 565 7.49 -8.34 18.22
C LYS A 565 8.44 -7.20 18.59
N ILE A 566 9.73 -7.51 18.70
CA ILE A 566 10.76 -6.52 19.01
C ILE A 566 10.99 -5.64 17.79
N VAL A 567 10.92 -4.33 17.98
CA VAL A 567 11.18 -3.30 16.96
C VAL A 567 12.59 -2.75 17.12
N ASP A 568 13.02 -2.56 18.38
CA ASP A 568 14.36 -2.09 18.72
C ASP A 568 14.74 -2.46 20.16
N LEU A 569 16.02 -2.47 20.44
CA LEU A 569 16.61 -2.77 21.75
C LEU A 569 17.64 -1.70 22.11
N GLN A 570 17.68 -1.32 23.40
CA GLN A 570 18.72 -0.47 23.96
C GLN A 570 19.17 -1.04 25.32
N PRO A 571 20.45 -0.95 25.71
CA PRO A 571 20.85 -1.21 27.08
C PRO A 571 20.02 -0.35 28.04
N ALA A 572 19.63 -0.90 29.17
CA ALA A 572 19.17 -0.08 30.29
C ALA A 572 20.38 0.58 30.93
N ASP A 573 20.26 1.87 31.24
CA ASP A 573 21.32 2.65 31.90
C ASP A 573 21.52 2.16 33.33
#